data_4a95b814366498917eb7f2d61701024e
#
_entry.id   4a95b814366498917eb7f2d61701024e
#
_cell.length_a   1.000
_cell.length_b   1.000
_cell.length_c   1.000
_cell.angle_alpha   90.00
_cell.angle_beta   90.00
_cell.angle_gamma   90.00
#
_symmetry.space_group_name_H-M   'P 1'
#
loop_
_entity.id
_entity.type
_entity.pdbx_description
1 polymer ?
#
loop_
_entity_poly.entity_id
_entity_poly.type
_entity_poly.pdbx_seq_one_letter_code
_entity_poly.pdbx_strand_id
1 'polypeptide(L)'
;ATLNYQRMFGDKHDVGAMLVYLQREYNLNNPDNNYYNTLPERNQGLAGRVTYAYDGRYLAEFNFGYNGSENFEKGSRYGFFPSLAVGYLISNEKFFEPLTKVISNLKIRASYGLVGNADIGSNRFPYLTKVDLGGAGFVFGDQWQTSSNGATITTYGAEKVTWEIGKKYNVGF
;
A
#
# COMPACT_ATOMS: atom_id res chain seq x y z
N ALA A 1 2.39 2.65 -16.31
CA ALA A 1 2.33 3.92 -17.03
C ALA A 1 2.66 5.06 -16.06
N THR A 2 3.40 6.05 -16.54
CA THR A 2 3.80 7.22 -15.74
C THR A 2 3.57 8.47 -16.57
N LEU A 3 2.94 9.48 -15.96
CA LEU A 3 2.75 10.82 -16.52
C LEU A 3 3.47 11.82 -15.62
N ASN A 4 4.35 12.63 -16.20
CA ASN A 4 5.10 13.67 -15.49
C ASN A 4 4.80 15.04 -16.08
N TYR A 5 4.65 16.03 -15.22
CA TYR A 5 4.52 17.42 -15.57
C TYR A 5 5.41 18.26 -14.66
N GLN A 6 6.15 19.20 -15.23
CA GLN A 6 6.91 20.18 -14.47
C GLN A 6 6.91 21.51 -15.22
N ARG A 7 6.63 22.58 -14.50
CA ARG A 7 6.63 23.93 -15.07
C ARG A 7 6.94 24.98 -14.02
N MET A 8 7.78 25.92 -14.41
CA MET A 8 8.03 27.15 -13.66
C MET A 8 7.13 28.27 -14.17
N PHE A 9 6.45 28.97 -13.25
CA PHE A 9 5.60 30.10 -13.55
C PHE A 9 6.19 31.36 -12.89
N GLY A 10 6.41 32.42 -13.69
CA GLY A 10 6.87 33.71 -13.20
C GLY A 10 8.15 33.66 -12.40
N ASP A 11 9.11 32.81 -12.76
CA ASP A 11 10.45 32.65 -12.17
C ASP A 11 10.51 32.28 -10.68
N LYS A 12 9.35 32.18 -10.00
CA LYS A 12 9.28 31.94 -8.55
C LYS A 12 8.44 30.73 -8.17
N HIS A 13 7.57 30.29 -9.05
CA HIS A 13 6.64 29.19 -8.74
C HIS A 13 7.04 27.95 -9.53
N ASP A 14 7.66 27.00 -8.90
CA ASP A 14 7.95 25.70 -9.51
C ASP A 14 6.88 24.68 -9.10
N VAL A 15 6.18 24.13 -10.11
CA VAL A 15 5.10 23.16 -9.94
C VAL A 15 5.47 21.88 -10.63
N GLY A 16 5.48 20.79 -9.88
CA GLY A 16 5.66 19.45 -10.41
C GLY A 16 4.44 18.58 -10.10
N ALA A 17 4.08 17.72 -11.03
CA ALA A 17 3.06 16.70 -10.83
C ALA A 17 3.50 15.37 -11.48
N MET A 18 3.21 14.28 -10.80
CA MET A 18 3.47 12.93 -11.30
C MET A 18 2.27 12.04 -10.99
N LEU A 19 1.85 11.26 -11.98
CA LEU A 19 0.83 10.24 -11.81
C LEU A 19 1.40 8.91 -12.31
N VAL A 20 1.26 7.87 -11.50
CA VAL A 20 1.76 6.52 -11.78
C VAL A 20 0.63 5.52 -11.67
N TYR A 21 0.41 4.75 -12.70
CA TYR A 21 -0.46 3.58 -12.66
C TYR A 21 0.38 2.31 -12.76
N LEU A 22 0.20 1.41 -11.80
CA LEU A 22 0.85 0.12 -11.71
C LEU A 22 -0.19 -1.00 -11.69
N GLN A 23 0.05 -2.04 -12.48
CA GLN A 23 -0.68 -3.30 -12.40
C GLN A 23 0.34 -4.44 -12.41
N ARG A 24 0.17 -5.37 -11.50
CA ARG A 24 1.01 -6.56 -11.36
C ARG A 24 0.13 -7.80 -11.26
N GLU A 25 0.51 -8.82 -12.02
CA GLU A 25 -0.02 -10.19 -11.88
C GLU A 25 1.16 -11.13 -11.68
N TYR A 26 1.03 -12.00 -10.71
CA TYR A 26 2.01 -13.05 -10.41
C TYR A 26 1.32 -14.41 -10.43
N ASN A 27 1.86 -15.34 -11.22
CA ASN A 27 1.37 -16.70 -11.35
C ASN A 27 2.44 -17.68 -10.89
N LEU A 28 2.10 -18.61 -10.01
CA LEU A 28 2.98 -19.69 -9.57
C LEU A 28 2.70 -20.94 -10.40
N ASN A 29 3.72 -21.39 -11.16
CA ASN A 29 3.56 -22.53 -12.09
C ASN A 29 3.73 -23.90 -11.43
N ASN A 30 4.23 -23.97 -10.21
CA ASN A 30 4.38 -25.22 -9.46
C ASN A 30 3.75 -25.05 -8.06
N PRO A 31 2.42 -25.07 -7.97
CA PRO A 31 1.75 -24.96 -6.69
C PRO A 31 1.93 -26.23 -5.88
N ASP A 32 2.37 -26.11 -4.66
CA ASP A 32 2.14 -27.14 -3.66
C ASP A 32 0.66 -27.50 -3.68
N ASN A 33 0.26 -28.74 -3.47
CA ASN A 33 -1.13 -29.25 -3.57
C ASN A 33 -2.25 -28.38 -2.97
N ASN A 34 -2.03 -27.09 -2.88
CA ASN A 34 -2.95 -26.09 -2.35
C ASN A 34 -3.57 -25.28 -3.50
N TYR A 35 -4.85 -25.51 -3.77
CA TYR A 35 -5.61 -24.79 -4.80
C TYR A 35 -5.47 -23.26 -4.72
N TYR A 36 -5.40 -22.69 -3.52
CA TYR A 36 -5.29 -21.23 -3.34
C TYR A 36 -3.96 -20.67 -3.85
N ASN A 37 -2.89 -21.49 -3.87
CA ASN A 37 -1.59 -21.09 -4.40
C ASN A 37 -1.54 -21.13 -5.93
N THR A 38 -2.50 -21.80 -6.59
CA THR A 38 -2.62 -21.82 -8.06
C THR A 38 -3.27 -20.55 -8.61
N LEU A 39 -3.98 -19.79 -7.77
CA LEU A 39 -4.67 -18.59 -8.22
C LEU A 39 -3.66 -17.47 -8.44
N PRO A 40 -3.80 -16.68 -9.52
CA PRO A 40 -2.94 -15.52 -9.75
C PRO A 40 -3.06 -14.52 -8.61
N GLU A 41 -1.94 -13.90 -8.27
CA GLU A 41 -1.91 -12.76 -7.33
C GLU A 41 -1.94 -11.46 -8.13
N ARG A 42 -2.97 -10.65 -7.91
CA ARG A 42 -3.18 -9.41 -8.63
C ARG A 42 -3.16 -8.23 -7.69
N ASN A 43 -2.33 -7.26 -8.06
CA ASN A 43 -2.23 -5.99 -7.38
C ASN A 43 -2.32 -4.87 -8.40
N GLN A 44 -3.04 -3.82 -8.07
CA GLN A 44 -3.08 -2.61 -8.89
C GLN A 44 -3.01 -1.38 -8.00
N GLY A 45 -2.43 -0.32 -8.52
CA GLY A 45 -2.26 0.91 -7.78
C GLY A 45 -2.24 2.13 -8.67
N LEU A 46 -2.77 3.22 -8.13
CA LEU A 46 -2.63 4.57 -8.67
C LEU A 46 -1.91 5.40 -7.61
N ALA A 47 -0.79 5.99 -7.98
CA ALA A 47 -0.05 6.90 -7.10
C ALA A 47 0.09 8.26 -7.75
N GLY A 48 -0.03 9.31 -6.97
CA GLY A 48 0.16 10.68 -7.44
C GLY A 48 1.04 11.46 -6.49
N ARG A 49 1.79 12.40 -7.07
CA ARG A 49 2.63 13.38 -6.37
C ARG A 49 2.40 14.75 -6.98
N VAL A 50 2.21 15.74 -6.13
CA VAL A 50 2.24 17.15 -6.52
C VAL A 50 3.28 17.85 -5.66
N THR A 51 4.20 18.55 -6.29
CA THR A 51 5.22 19.36 -5.62
C THR A 51 5.04 20.80 -5.99
N TYR A 52 5.27 21.67 -5.03
CA TYR A 52 5.24 23.11 -5.20
C TYR A 52 6.42 23.74 -4.46
N ALA A 53 7.17 24.57 -5.16
CA ALA A 53 8.22 25.38 -4.56
C ALA A 53 8.00 26.85 -4.90
N TYR A 54 8.08 27.70 -3.89
CA TYR A 54 8.02 29.15 -4.04
C TYR A 54 9.36 29.78 -3.72
N ASP A 55 9.92 30.48 -4.73
CA ASP A 55 11.16 31.25 -4.66
C ASP A 55 12.37 30.44 -4.13
N GLY A 56 12.32 29.09 -4.32
CA GLY A 56 13.35 28.19 -3.78
C GLY A 56 13.44 28.15 -2.25
N ARG A 57 12.43 28.69 -1.53
CA ARG A 57 12.41 28.79 -0.07
C ARG A 57 11.34 27.93 0.56
N TYR A 58 10.12 28.05 0.10
CA TYR A 58 8.96 27.34 0.65
C TYR A 58 8.64 26.15 -0.24
N LEU A 59 8.60 24.99 0.35
CA LEU A 59 8.37 23.72 -0.35
C LEU A 59 7.14 23.06 0.23
N ALA A 60 6.28 22.58 -0.63
CA ALA A 60 5.13 21.75 -0.26
C ALA A 60 5.06 20.54 -1.19
N GLU A 61 4.74 19.39 -0.64
CA GLU A 61 4.57 18.16 -1.38
C GLU A 61 3.34 17.41 -0.88
N PHE A 62 2.48 17.04 -1.79
CA PHE A 62 1.34 16.16 -1.52
C PHE A 62 1.51 14.87 -2.32
N ASN A 63 1.43 13.72 -1.63
CA ASN A 63 1.41 12.42 -2.28
C ASN A 63 0.15 11.68 -1.88
N PHE A 64 -0.30 10.81 -2.77
CA PHE A 64 -1.31 9.82 -2.44
C PHE A 64 -1.01 8.49 -3.12
N GLY A 65 -1.38 7.42 -2.47
CA GLY A 65 -1.45 6.08 -3.04
C GLY A 65 -2.88 5.54 -2.91
N TYR A 66 -3.43 5.02 -3.98
CA TYR A 66 -4.69 4.29 -4.02
C TYR A 66 -4.40 2.90 -4.53
N ASN A 67 -4.31 1.93 -3.61
CA ASN A 67 -3.83 0.58 -3.90
C ASN A 67 -4.92 -0.44 -3.66
N GLY A 68 -5.01 -1.44 -4.54
CA GLY A 68 -5.92 -2.57 -4.43
C GLY A 68 -5.17 -3.89 -4.26
N SER A 69 -5.63 -4.72 -3.32
CA SER A 69 -5.13 -6.07 -3.08
C SER A 69 -6.26 -7.09 -3.05
N GLU A 70 -6.06 -8.22 -3.71
CA GLU A 70 -7.00 -9.36 -3.67
C GLU A 70 -7.00 -10.11 -2.34
N ASN A 71 -6.06 -9.82 -1.45
CA ASN A 71 -6.04 -10.37 -0.10
C ASN A 71 -7.26 -9.97 0.73
N PHE A 72 -8.00 -8.94 0.30
CA PHE A 72 -9.18 -8.44 0.99
C PHE A 72 -10.47 -8.73 0.22
N GLU A 73 -11.57 -8.84 0.95
CA GLU A 73 -12.92 -8.98 0.39
C GLU A 73 -13.28 -7.76 -0.50
N LYS A 74 -14.20 -7.94 -1.46
CA LYS A 74 -14.57 -6.94 -2.48
C LYS A 74 -14.83 -5.53 -1.94
N GLY A 75 -15.38 -5.37 -0.74
CA GLY A 75 -15.64 -4.09 -0.11
C GLY A 75 -14.43 -3.39 0.51
N SER A 76 -13.34 -4.14 0.78
CA SER A 76 -12.16 -3.67 1.53
C SER A 76 -10.86 -3.73 0.72
N ARG A 77 -10.94 -4.05 -0.58
CA ARG A 77 -9.77 -4.26 -1.44
C ARG A 77 -8.90 -3.02 -1.62
N TYR A 78 -9.51 -1.84 -1.65
CA TYR A 78 -8.81 -0.60 -1.96
C TYR A 78 -8.55 0.22 -0.71
N GLY A 79 -7.30 0.66 -0.57
CA GLY A 79 -6.87 1.58 0.47
C GLY A 79 -6.37 2.90 -0.11
N PHE A 80 -6.68 4.01 0.55
CA PHE A 80 -6.21 5.36 0.19
C PHE A 80 -5.23 5.87 1.25
N PHE A 81 -4.02 6.21 0.82
CA PHE A 81 -2.90 6.55 1.70
C PHE A 81 -2.31 7.90 1.30
N PRO A 82 -2.86 9.00 1.82
CA PRO A 82 -2.33 10.33 1.56
C PRO A 82 -1.13 10.67 2.43
N SER A 83 -0.26 11.55 1.95
CA SER A 83 0.80 12.18 2.74
C SER A 83 1.03 13.62 2.32
N LEU A 84 1.40 14.45 3.28
CA LEU A 84 1.73 15.86 3.11
C LEU A 84 3.10 16.11 3.71
N ALA A 85 3.93 16.85 2.99
CA ALA A 85 5.21 17.34 3.48
C ALA A 85 5.36 18.83 3.20
N VAL A 86 5.98 19.52 4.13
CA VAL A 86 6.35 20.94 3.99
C VAL A 86 7.82 21.13 4.34
N GLY A 87 8.46 22.06 3.68
CA GLY A 87 9.85 22.40 3.91
C GLY A 87 10.09 23.90 3.78
N TYR A 88 11.00 24.41 4.59
CA TYR A 88 11.41 25.78 4.55
C TYR A 88 12.94 25.86 4.52
N LEU A 89 13.49 26.42 3.43
CA LEU A 89 14.91 26.70 3.30
C LEU A 89 15.22 28.06 3.89
N ILE A 90 15.64 28.07 5.14
CA ILE A 90 16.01 29.30 5.86
C ILE A 90 17.29 29.90 5.26
N SER A 91 18.21 29.07 4.78
CA SER A 91 19.47 29.53 4.18
C SER A 91 19.28 30.37 2.93
N ASN A 92 18.09 30.33 2.29
CA ASN A 92 17.79 31.13 1.11
C ASN A 92 17.15 32.49 1.46
N GLU A 93 16.97 32.79 2.77
CA GLU A 93 16.44 34.08 3.21
C GLU A 93 17.54 35.14 3.31
N LYS A 94 17.22 36.39 2.98
CA LYS A 94 18.16 37.50 2.99
C LYS A 94 18.76 37.75 4.38
N PHE A 95 17.99 37.52 5.43
CA PHE A 95 18.47 37.68 6.81
C PHE A 95 19.50 36.66 7.23
N PHE A 96 19.55 35.52 6.52
CA PHE A 96 20.50 34.43 6.80
C PHE A 96 21.85 34.63 6.12
N GLU A 97 21.96 35.52 5.17
CA GLU A 97 23.16 35.75 4.35
C GLU A 97 24.46 35.92 5.16
N PRO A 98 24.51 36.62 6.32
CA PRO A 98 25.72 36.67 7.14
C PRO A 98 26.15 35.36 7.73
N LEU A 99 25.22 34.42 7.96
CA LEU A 99 25.46 33.12 8.58
C LEU A 99 25.86 32.04 7.57
N THR A 100 25.71 32.29 6.26
CA THR A 100 26.06 31.32 5.20
C THR A 100 27.54 30.95 5.18
N LYS A 101 28.41 31.80 5.75
CA LYS A 101 29.85 31.50 5.91
C LYS A 101 30.13 30.35 6.89
N VAL A 102 29.22 30.07 7.80
CA VAL A 102 29.36 29.03 8.83
C VAL A 102 28.41 27.88 8.53
N ILE A 103 27.14 28.19 8.16
CA ILE A 103 26.10 27.21 7.87
C ILE A 103 25.67 27.44 6.43
N SER A 104 26.12 26.60 5.52
CA SER A 104 25.86 26.73 4.09
C SER A 104 24.42 26.37 3.69
N ASN A 105 23.76 25.50 4.45
CA ASN A 105 22.39 25.06 4.18
C ASN A 105 21.65 24.75 5.48
N LEU A 106 20.52 25.44 5.70
CA LEU A 106 19.61 25.18 6.81
C LEU A 106 18.19 25.03 6.26
N LYS A 107 17.63 23.82 6.39
CA LYS A 107 16.28 23.47 5.97
C LYS A 107 15.51 22.86 7.13
N ILE A 108 14.33 23.40 7.43
CA ILE A 108 13.36 22.76 8.32
C ILE A 108 12.35 22.01 7.47
N ARG A 109 11.98 20.81 7.87
CA ARG A 109 10.98 19.99 7.19
C ARG A 109 10.05 19.31 8.18
N ALA A 110 8.81 19.15 7.78
CA ALA A 110 7.82 18.35 8.50
C ALA A 110 7.00 17.55 7.50
N SER A 111 6.62 16.33 7.86
CA SER A 111 5.74 15.52 7.06
C SER A 111 4.81 14.66 7.92
N TYR A 112 3.62 14.42 7.38
CA TYR A 112 2.63 13.51 7.91
C TYR A 112 2.10 12.63 6.79
N GLY A 113 1.95 11.34 7.03
CA GLY A 113 1.42 10.44 6.03
C GLY A 113 0.82 9.17 6.61
N LEU A 114 -0.07 8.58 5.83
CA LEU A 114 -0.62 7.26 6.05
C LEU A 114 0.11 6.26 5.15
N VAL A 115 0.41 5.09 5.70
CA VAL A 115 0.99 3.97 4.96
C VAL A 115 0.12 2.75 5.18
N GLY A 116 -0.28 2.10 4.09
CA GLY A 116 -1.04 0.86 4.13
C GLY A 116 -0.15 -0.35 3.93
N ASN A 117 -0.41 -1.41 4.69
CA ASN A 117 0.17 -2.72 4.49
C ASN A 117 -0.95 -3.73 4.19
N ALA A 118 -0.78 -4.48 3.10
CA ALA A 118 -1.69 -5.55 2.67
C ALA A 118 -1.10 -6.95 2.93
N ASP A 119 0.06 -7.02 3.56
CA ASP A 119 0.66 -8.31 3.91
C ASP A 119 -0.05 -8.90 5.14
N ILE A 120 -0.68 -10.02 4.93
CA ILE A 120 -1.41 -10.81 5.93
C ILE A 120 -0.74 -12.15 6.21
N GLY A 121 0.55 -12.27 5.88
CA GLY A 121 1.34 -13.49 6.05
C GLY A 121 1.04 -14.54 4.97
N SER A 122 1.21 -15.81 5.32
CA SER A 122 1.13 -16.94 4.38
C SER A 122 -0.28 -17.33 3.94
N ASN A 123 -1.33 -16.79 4.59
CA ASN A 123 -2.71 -17.16 4.28
C ASN A 123 -3.31 -16.24 3.21
N ARG A 124 -3.33 -16.71 1.97
CA ARG A 124 -4.10 -16.04 0.91
C ARG A 124 -5.60 -16.16 1.16
N PHE A 125 -6.33 -15.10 0.84
CA PHE A 125 -7.79 -15.03 0.97
C PHE A 125 -8.30 -15.40 2.37
N PRO A 126 -7.86 -14.70 3.43
CA PRO A 126 -8.21 -15.04 4.82
C PRO A 126 -9.70 -14.93 5.12
N TYR A 127 -10.46 -14.25 4.27
CA TYR A 127 -11.93 -14.12 4.36
C TYR A 127 -12.68 -15.36 3.87
N LEU A 128 -11.98 -16.36 3.24
CA LEU A 128 -12.61 -17.59 2.78
C LEU A 128 -12.53 -18.69 3.82
N THR A 129 -13.67 -19.30 4.11
CA THR A 129 -13.74 -20.53 4.91
C THR A 129 -13.21 -21.70 4.08
N LYS A 130 -12.25 -22.44 4.65
CA LYS A 130 -11.67 -23.64 4.02
C LYS A 130 -12.33 -24.88 4.58
N VAL A 131 -12.79 -25.76 3.70
CA VAL A 131 -13.44 -27.01 4.02
C VAL A 131 -12.60 -28.14 3.46
N ASP A 132 -12.29 -29.12 4.28
CA ASP A 132 -11.70 -30.39 3.87
C ASP A 132 -12.83 -31.43 3.71
N LEU A 133 -12.90 -32.03 2.53
CA LEU A 133 -13.86 -33.08 2.19
C LEU A 133 -13.36 -34.50 2.56
N GLY A 134 -12.11 -34.63 3.01
CA GLY A 134 -11.48 -35.86 3.50
C GLY A 134 -11.54 -36.03 5.02
N GLY A 135 -12.37 -35.22 5.71
CA GLY A 135 -12.54 -35.32 7.16
C GLY A 135 -13.13 -36.64 7.64
N ALA A 136 -13.27 -36.77 8.96
CA ALA A 136 -13.81 -37.98 9.60
C ALA A 136 -15.14 -38.39 8.97
N GLY A 137 -15.17 -39.57 8.42
CA GLY A 137 -16.30 -40.10 7.69
C GLY A 137 -17.28 -40.83 8.58
N PHE A 138 -18.34 -41.31 7.96
CA PHE A 138 -19.33 -42.19 8.59
C PHE A 138 -19.48 -43.47 7.77
N VAL A 139 -19.76 -44.59 8.45
CA VAL A 139 -19.93 -45.89 7.86
C VAL A 139 -21.40 -46.26 7.82
N PHE A 140 -21.88 -46.68 6.68
CA PHE A 140 -23.29 -47.01 6.42
C PHE A 140 -23.44 -48.45 5.96
N GLY A 141 -24.68 -48.92 5.97
CA GLY A 141 -25.09 -50.25 5.49
C GLY A 141 -25.17 -51.29 6.59
N ASP A 142 -25.82 -52.39 6.29
CA ASP A 142 -26.13 -53.48 7.23
C ASP A 142 -24.89 -54.16 7.82
N GLN A 143 -23.77 -54.12 7.08
CA GLN A 143 -22.48 -54.67 7.52
C GLN A 143 -21.38 -53.59 7.68
N TRP A 144 -21.76 -52.33 7.78
CA TRP A 144 -20.82 -51.19 7.92
C TRP A 144 -19.74 -51.14 6.81
N GLN A 145 -20.09 -51.60 5.59
CA GLN A 145 -19.13 -51.71 4.50
C GLN A 145 -19.01 -50.48 3.62
N THR A 146 -19.96 -49.60 3.67
CA THR A 146 -19.95 -48.36 2.88
C THR A 146 -19.46 -47.22 3.74
N SER A 147 -18.25 -46.71 3.46
CA SER A 147 -17.71 -45.51 4.10
C SER A 147 -17.89 -44.28 3.23
N SER A 148 -18.24 -43.18 3.81
CA SER A 148 -18.28 -41.88 3.15
C SER A 148 -17.48 -40.88 3.96
N ASN A 149 -16.60 -40.15 3.32
CA ASN A 149 -15.83 -39.08 3.98
C ASN A 149 -16.74 -37.95 4.41
N GLY A 150 -16.47 -37.38 5.58
CA GLY A 150 -17.14 -36.20 6.09
C GLY A 150 -16.48 -34.94 5.61
N ALA A 151 -17.18 -33.82 5.75
CA ALA A 151 -16.62 -32.49 5.55
C ALA A 151 -16.24 -31.87 6.90
N THR A 152 -15.04 -31.32 6.98
CA THR A 152 -14.54 -30.62 8.18
C THR A 152 -14.07 -29.23 7.82
N ILE A 153 -14.47 -28.22 8.58
CA ILE A 153 -13.95 -26.86 8.41
C ILE A 153 -12.53 -26.80 9.01
N THR A 154 -11.55 -26.58 8.18
CA THR A 154 -10.13 -26.48 8.60
C THR A 154 -9.75 -25.06 9.01
N THR A 155 -10.40 -24.05 8.42
CA THR A 155 -10.17 -22.64 8.75
C THR A 155 -11.45 -21.86 8.54
N TYR A 156 -11.88 -21.11 9.52
CA TYR A 156 -12.97 -20.16 9.37
C TYR A 156 -12.49 -18.89 8.69
N GLY A 157 -13.25 -18.38 7.73
CA GLY A 157 -13.00 -17.09 7.13
C GLY A 157 -13.04 -15.96 8.15
N ALA A 158 -12.04 -15.09 8.13
CA ALA A 158 -11.99 -13.94 9.00
C ALA A 158 -12.90 -12.83 8.46
N GLU A 159 -13.84 -12.37 9.28
CA GLU A 159 -14.70 -11.24 8.94
C GLU A 159 -13.92 -9.93 8.98
N LYS A 160 -14.16 -9.04 8.02
CA LYS A 160 -13.67 -7.64 8.01
C LYS A 160 -12.15 -7.48 8.02
N VAL A 161 -11.42 -8.32 7.32
CA VAL A 161 -10.00 -8.11 7.09
C VAL A 161 -9.81 -6.89 6.20
N THR A 162 -9.04 -5.92 6.68
CA THR A 162 -8.76 -4.66 6.00
C THR A 162 -7.27 -4.32 6.04
N TRP A 163 -6.89 -3.25 5.35
CA TRP A 163 -5.55 -2.70 5.37
C TRP A 163 -5.09 -2.36 6.80
N GLU A 164 -3.88 -2.76 7.13
CA GLU A 164 -3.18 -2.21 8.29
C GLU A 164 -2.72 -0.79 7.96
N ILE A 165 -3.03 0.18 8.82
CA ILE A 165 -2.74 1.59 8.59
C ILE A 165 -1.72 2.09 9.59
N GLY A 166 -0.52 2.41 9.10
CA GLY A 166 0.52 3.09 9.85
C GLY A 166 0.42 4.62 9.68
N LYS A 167 0.43 5.37 10.78
CA LYS A 167 0.54 6.83 10.78
C LYS A 167 1.98 7.23 11.01
N LYS A 168 2.56 8.00 10.11
CA LYS A 168 3.96 8.42 10.19
C LYS A 168 4.07 9.95 10.29
N TYR A 169 4.85 10.40 11.27
CA TYR A 169 5.20 11.79 11.48
C TYR A 169 6.73 11.91 11.39
N ASN A 170 7.20 12.92 10.70
CA ASN A 170 8.62 13.21 10.62
C ASN A 170 8.83 14.72 10.71
N VAL A 171 9.76 15.14 11.56
CA VAL A 171 10.24 16.51 11.68
C VAL A 171 11.76 16.46 11.67
N GLY A 172 12.39 17.37 10.92
CA GLY A 172 13.84 17.39 10.80
C GLY A 172 14.37 18.75 10.35
N PHE A 173 15.61 18.96 10.56
CA PHE A 173 16.39 20.13 10.10
C PHE A 173 17.69 19.65 9.48
#